data_f8666d6f017006b9a8542404da184f9e
#
_entry.id   f8666d6f017006b9a8542404da184f9e
#
_cell.length_a   1.000
_cell.length_b   1.000
_cell.length_c   1.000
_cell.angle_alpha   90.00
_cell.angle_beta   90.00
_cell.angle_gamma   90.00
#
_symmetry.space_group_name_H-M   'P 1'
#
loop_
_entity.id
_entity.type
_entity.pdbx_description
1 polymer ?
#
loop_
_entity_poly.entity_id
_entity_poly.type
_entity_poly.pdbx_seq_one_letter_code
_entity_poly.pdbx_strand_id
1 'polypeptide(L)'
;MYELDRRSILKLVATLSLGSFSSIADEQKSTVHLVEAGTDRTGQPHKAARANSHLDFKVLTHESSGALFIMENRNMVRGGPPRHVHYEQEEWFYFIEGSDEVLMEVGKTKLRLKPGDSIFAPRNVPHVWAYLGQQPGRMLFAFTPAAKIESFFEETSKPDTKVNDPSRFERHGMKLVGPPLLGD
;
A
#
# COMPACT_ATOMS: atom_id res chain seq x y z
N MET A 1 53.18 -4.03 -43.95
CA MET A 1 51.87 -4.66 -44.10
C MET A 1 51.99 -6.02 -43.43
N TYR A 2 51.59 -6.09 -42.10
CA TYR A 2 51.65 -7.32 -41.31
C TYR A 2 50.28 -7.91 -41.29
N GLU A 3 50.05 -9.04 -41.92
CA GLU A 3 48.84 -9.86 -41.77
C GLU A 3 48.84 -10.51 -40.40
N LEU A 4 47.87 -10.19 -39.61
CA LEU A 4 47.58 -10.87 -38.34
C LEU A 4 46.82 -12.16 -38.64
N ASP A 5 47.50 -13.29 -38.46
CA ASP A 5 46.95 -14.63 -38.61
C ASP A 5 45.78 -14.88 -37.63
N ARG A 6 44.62 -15.29 -38.20
CA ARG A 6 43.38 -15.59 -37.49
C ARG A 6 43.52 -16.67 -36.37
N ARG A 7 44.62 -17.42 -36.38
CA ARG A 7 44.89 -18.46 -35.36
C ARG A 7 45.47 -17.90 -34.07
N SER A 8 46.01 -16.68 -34.07
CA SER A 8 46.55 -16.04 -32.87
C SER A 8 45.49 -15.36 -31.99
N ILE A 9 44.31 -15.09 -32.53
CA ILE A 9 43.20 -14.45 -31.79
C ILE A 9 42.44 -15.47 -30.92
N LEU A 10 42.49 -16.75 -31.25
CA LEU A 10 41.77 -17.81 -30.52
C LEU A 10 42.50 -18.31 -29.27
N LYS A 11 43.69 -17.87 -28.97
CA LYS A 11 44.45 -18.30 -27.78
C LYS A 11 44.41 -17.30 -26.61
N LEU A 12 43.78 -16.12 -26.79
CA LEU A 12 43.73 -15.09 -25.72
C LEU A 12 42.37 -14.98 -25.02
N VAL A 13 41.45 -15.90 -25.26
CA VAL A 13 40.09 -15.88 -24.65
C VAL A 13 39.87 -17.03 -23.61
N ALA A 14 40.90 -17.78 -23.28
CA ALA A 14 40.77 -18.97 -22.46
C ALA A 14 41.26 -18.84 -21.00
N THR A 15 41.32 -17.61 -20.45
CA THR A 15 41.59 -17.42 -19.00
C THR A 15 40.73 -16.31 -18.40
N LEU A 16 39.44 -16.26 -18.74
CA LEU A 16 38.49 -15.65 -17.84
C LEU A 16 38.05 -16.75 -16.84
N SER A 17 38.63 -16.68 -15.65
CA SER A 17 38.22 -17.44 -14.49
C SER A 17 36.70 -17.36 -14.39
N LEU A 18 36.03 -18.49 -14.49
CA LEU A 18 34.70 -18.72 -14.00
C LEU A 18 34.74 -18.49 -12.47
N GLY A 19 34.72 -17.22 -12.07
CA GLY A 19 34.29 -16.85 -10.75
C GLY A 19 32.85 -17.36 -10.61
N SER A 20 32.66 -18.39 -9.83
CA SER A 20 31.37 -18.86 -9.40
C SER A 20 30.69 -17.68 -8.72
N PHE A 21 29.87 -16.92 -9.47
CA PHE A 21 28.79 -16.14 -8.88
C PHE A 21 27.81 -17.18 -8.33
N SER A 22 28.08 -17.65 -7.10
CA SER A 22 27.02 -18.13 -6.26
C SER A 22 26.09 -16.94 -6.05
N SER A 23 25.08 -16.82 -6.90
CA SER A 23 23.89 -16.12 -6.52
C SER A 23 23.35 -16.87 -5.33
N ILE A 24 23.67 -16.41 -4.13
CA ILE A 24 22.84 -16.67 -2.96
C ILE A 24 21.55 -15.92 -3.30
N ALA A 25 20.73 -16.50 -4.16
CA ALA A 25 19.30 -16.26 -4.11
C ALA A 25 18.93 -16.78 -2.72
N ASP A 26 18.79 -15.86 -1.79
CA ASP A 26 18.15 -16.14 -0.52
C ASP A 26 16.80 -16.75 -0.92
N GLU A 27 16.68 -18.06 -0.76
CA GLU A 27 15.45 -18.79 -1.06
C GLU A 27 14.46 -18.33 0.02
N GLN A 28 13.86 -17.16 -0.25
CA GLN A 28 12.83 -16.60 0.62
C GLN A 28 11.73 -17.64 0.67
N LYS A 29 11.74 -18.42 1.76
CA LYS A 29 10.78 -19.48 2.03
C LYS A 29 9.40 -18.84 1.98
N SER A 30 8.74 -18.93 0.83
CA SER A 30 7.41 -18.41 0.64
C SER A 30 6.47 -19.19 1.57
N THR A 31 6.07 -18.53 2.65
CA THR A 31 5.16 -19.12 3.63
C THR A 31 3.74 -18.74 3.24
N VAL A 32 2.88 -19.74 3.07
CA VAL A 32 1.45 -19.50 2.86
C VAL A 32 0.81 -19.18 4.21
N HIS A 33 0.10 -18.04 4.28
CA HIS A 33 -0.61 -17.59 5.45
C HIS A 33 -2.11 -17.49 5.17
N LEU A 34 -2.92 -18.12 6.01
CA LEU A 34 -4.36 -17.83 6.07
C LEU A 34 -4.59 -16.75 7.13
N VAL A 35 -5.27 -15.69 6.74
CA VAL A 35 -5.81 -14.68 7.66
C VAL A 35 -7.32 -14.83 7.63
N GLU A 36 -7.89 -15.36 8.70
CA GLU A 36 -9.33 -15.61 8.79
C GLU A 36 -10.15 -14.32 8.68
N ALA A 37 -11.43 -14.45 8.29
CA ALA A 37 -12.33 -13.32 8.18
C ALA A 37 -12.48 -12.59 9.53
N GLY A 38 -12.37 -11.27 9.52
CA GLY A 38 -12.49 -10.44 10.72
C GLY A 38 -11.28 -10.48 11.65
N THR A 39 -10.16 -11.06 11.22
CA THR A 39 -8.91 -11.09 11.99
C THR A 39 -7.82 -10.22 11.33
N ASP A 40 -6.85 -9.83 12.12
CA ASP A 40 -5.64 -9.12 11.71
C ASP A 40 -4.47 -10.09 11.60
N ARG A 41 -3.59 -9.89 10.61
CA ARG A 41 -2.39 -10.73 10.37
C ARG A 41 -1.42 -10.76 11.54
N THR A 42 -1.37 -9.68 12.34
CA THR A 42 -0.52 -9.59 13.53
C THR A 42 -1.17 -10.17 14.79
N GLY A 43 -2.43 -10.60 14.70
CA GLY A 43 -3.22 -11.10 15.81
C GLY A 43 -3.88 -10.01 16.68
N GLN A 44 -3.61 -8.73 16.39
CA GLN A 44 -4.21 -7.59 17.10
C GLN A 44 -4.67 -6.53 16.06
N PRO A 45 -5.97 -6.23 15.99
CA PRO A 45 -6.46 -5.25 15.03
C PRO A 45 -5.92 -3.85 15.36
N HIS A 46 -5.54 -3.13 14.32
CA HIS A 46 -5.11 -1.75 14.41
C HIS A 46 -6.33 -0.83 14.48
N LYS A 47 -6.31 0.16 15.35
CA LYS A 47 -7.39 1.14 15.42
C LYS A 47 -7.29 2.10 14.23
N ALA A 48 -8.40 2.28 13.52
CA ALA A 48 -8.48 3.37 12.60
C ALA A 48 -8.65 4.70 13.35
N ALA A 49 -8.36 5.77 12.64
CA ALA A 49 -8.45 7.13 13.17
C ALA A 49 -9.83 7.57 13.64
N ARG A 50 -10.87 6.89 13.22
CA ARG A 50 -12.26 7.19 13.58
C ARG A 50 -12.84 6.06 14.43
N ALA A 51 -13.61 6.44 15.45
CA ALA A 51 -14.15 5.58 16.49
C ALA A 51 -14.69 4.24 15.99
N ASN A 52 -14.34 3.14 16.67
CA ASN A 52 -14.79 1.77 16.43
C ASN A 52 -14.45 1.17 15.03
N SER A 53 -13.80 1.90 14.15
CA SER A 53 -13.25 1.37 12.92
C SER A 53 -11.95 0.62 13.20
N HIS A 54 -11.71 -0.47 12.48
CA HIS A 54 -10.51 -1.30 12.61
C HIS A 54 -9.80 -1.40 11.27
N LEU A 55 -8.47 -1.39 11.33
CA LEU A 55 -7.62 -1.70 10.19
C LEU A 55 -7.04 -3.08 10.45
N ASP A 56 -7.55 -4.08 9.75
CA ASP A 56 -7.05 -5.45 9.83
C ASP A 56 -6.01 -5.64 8.72
N PHE A 57 -4.74 -5.77 9.06
CA PHE A 57 -3.68 -6.06 8.11
C PHE A 57 -3.85 -7.48 7.58
N LYS A 58 -3.76 -7.65 6.27
CA LYS A 58 -3.99 -8.92 5.58
C LYS A 58 -2.72 -9.46 4.93
N VAL A 59 -1.90 -8.59 4.36
CA VAL A 59 -0.58 -8.92 3.81
C VAL A 59 0.40 -7.87 4.33
N LEU A 60 1.45 -8.33 5.02
CA LEU A 60 2.49 -7.45 5.55
C LEU A 60 3.57 -7.18 4.50
N THR A 61 4.17 -6.00 4.58
CA THR A 61 5.21 -5.53 3.64
C THR A 61 6.35 -6.52 3.45
N HIS A 62 6.84 -7.12 4.56
CA HIS A 62 7.95 -8.06 4.51
C HIS A 62 7.60 -9.40 3.83
N GLU A 63 6.33 -9.82 3.82
CA GLU A 63 5.87 -11.07 3.21
C GLU A 63 5.98 -11.04 1.66
N SER A 64 5.99 -9.83 1.09
CA SER A 64 6.11 -9.59 -0.35
C SER A 64 7.44 -8.93 -0.76
N SER A 65 8.44 -8.92 0.12
CA SER A 65 9.71 -8.21 -0.10
C SER A 65 9.51 -6.71 -0.41
N GLY A 66 8.52 -6.08 0.20
CA GLY A 66 8.20 -4.66 0.00
C GLY A 66 7.29 -4.37 -1.20
N ALA A 67 6.88 -5.38 -1.97
CA ALA A 67 6.09 -5.16 -3.17
C ALA A 67 4.62 -4.81 -2.89
N LEU A 68 4.06 -5.32 -1.79
CA LEU A 68 2.63 -5.23 -1.51
C LEU A 68 2.36 -5.11 -0.01
N PHE A 69 1.40 -4.26 0.34
CA PHE A 69 0.75 -4.24 1.64
C PHE A 69 -0.76 -4.21 1.43
N ILE A 70 -1.52 -5.04 2.16
CA ILE A 70 -2.99 -5.09 2.07
C ILE A 70 -3.58 -4.96 3.46
N MET A 71 -4.60 -4.12 3.59
CA MET A 71 -5.42 -4.00 4.79
C MET A 71 -6.90 -3.90 4.47
N GLU A 72 -7.73 -4.29 5.43
CA GLU A 72 -9.17 -4.11 5.40
C GLU A 72 -9.59 -3.07 6.46
N ASN A 73 -10.31 -2.03 6.04
CA ASN A 73 -10.99 -1.15 6.98
C ASN A 73 -12.35 -1.78 7.31
N ARG A 74 -12.47 -2.33 8.51
CA ARG A 74 -13.65 -2.98 9.03
C ARG A 74 -14.38 -2.06 10.01
N ASN A 75 -15.72 -2.14 10.02
CA ASN A 75 -16.57 -1.21 10.76
C ASN A 75 -16.34 0.26 10.39
N MET A 76 -16.11 0.51 9.11
CA MET A 76 -15.92 1.85 8.57
C MET A 76 -17.13 2.73 8.90
N VAL A 77 -16.89 3.88 9.48
CA VAL A 77 -17.92 4.86 9.85
C VAL A 77 -17.94 6.04 8.86
N ARG A 78 -19.04 6.80 8.88
CA ARG A 78 -19.22 7.99 8.02
C ARG A 78 -18.02 8.93 8.12
N GLY A 79 -17.51 9.38 6.96
CA GLY A 79 -16.35 10.22 6.81
C GLY A 79 -15.18 9.51 6.14
N GLY A 80 -14.00 10.11 6.18
CA GLY A 80 -12.78 9.62 5.53
C GLY A 80 -11.57 10.46 5.87
N PRO A 81 -10.39 10.15 5.32
CA PRO A 81 -9.15 10.89 5.56
C PRO A 81 -9.20 12.28 4.90
N PRO A 82 -8.31 13.19 5.27
CA PRO A 82 -8.09 14.42 4.50
C PRO A 82 -7.50 14.10 3.12
N ARG A 83 -7.64 15.05 2.18
CA ARG A 83 -7.03 14.93 0.84
C ARG A 83 -5.51 14.86 0.97
N HIS A 84 -4.94 13.82 0.37
CA HIS A 84 -3.50 13.57 0.42
C HIS A 84 -2.98 13.02 -0.91
N VAL A 85 -1.66 12.93 -1.02
CA VAL A 85 -0.97 12.37 -2.17
C VAL A 85 0.12 11.42 -1.66
N HIS A 86 0.24 10.28 -2.32
CA HIS A 86 1.34 9.33 -2.13
C HIS A 86 2.42 9.58 -3.18
N TYR A 87 3.69 9.63 -2.77
CA TYR A 87 4.82 9.81 -3.68
C TYR A 87 5.52 8.49 -4.02
N GLU A 88 5.41 7.50 -3.15
CA GLU A 88 6.17 6.26 -3.23
C GLU A 88 5.33 5.04 -3.61
N GLN A 89 4.00 5.08 -3.41
CA GLN A 89 3.09 3.95 -3.66
C GLN A 89 1.85 4.35 -4.46
N GLU A 90 1.33 3.42 -5.24
CA GLU A 90 -0.03 3.43 -5.73
C GLU A 90 -0.97 2.87 -4.67
N GLU A 91 -2.24 3.29 -4.69
CA GLU A 91 -3.28 2.77 -3.82
C GLU A 91 -4.45 2.25 -4.64
N TRP A 92 -4.90 1.04 -4.29
CA TRP A 92 -6.09 0.43 -4.87
C TRP A 92 -7.12 0.20 -3.79
N PHE A 93 -8.39 0.46 -4.12
CA PHE A 93 -9.52 0.35 -3.23
C PHE A 93 -10.52 -0.63 -3.79
N TYR A 94 -11.12 -1.45 -2.91
CA TYR A 94 -12.27 -2.30 -3.24
C TYR A 94 -13.33 -2.15 -2.16
N PHE A 95 -14.48 -1.59 -2.52
CA PHE A 95 -15.58 -1.40 -1.59
C PHE A 95 -16.36 -2.71 -1.45
N ILE A 96 -16.25 -3.36 -0.29
CA ILE A 96 -16.80 -4.70 -0.05
C ILE A 96 -18.28 -4.60 0.28
N GLU A 97 -18.65 -3.81 1.30
CA GLU A 97 -20.02 -3.68 1.78
C GLU A 97 -20.26 -2.36 2.53
N GLY A 98 -21.52 -1.93 2.57
CA GLY A 98 -21.95 -0.76 3.32
C GLY A 98 -23.41 -0.42 3.05
N SER A 99 -24.00 0.42 3.89
CA SER A 99 -25.40 0.88 3.76
C SER A 99 -25.57 2.05 2.78
N ASP A 100 -24.46 2.58 2.26
CA ASP A 100 -24.45 3.71 1.34
C ASP A 100 -23.15 3.71 0.50
N GLU A 101 -22.98 4.70 -0.34
CA GLU A 101 -21.85 4.86 -1.25
C GLU A 101 -20.58 5.38 -0.54
N VAL A 102 -19.44 5.21 -1.21
CA VAL A 102 -18.20 5.94 -0.92
C VAL A 102 -18.02 7.04 -1.96
N LEU A 103 -17.99 8.29 -1.51
CA LEU A 103 -17.52 9.39 -2.34
C LEU A 103 -16.02 9.28 -2.51
N MET A 104 -15.52 9.50 -3.73
CA MET A 104 -14.11 9.50 -4.02
C MET A 104 -13.73 10.57 -5.03
N GLU A 105 -12.60 11.22 -4.80
CA GLU A 105 -11.98 12.11 -5.77
C GLU A 105 -10.53 11.68 -5.98
N VAL A 106 -10.16 11.44 -7.24
CA VAL A 106 -8.79 11.14 -7.67
C VAL A 106 -8.40 12.15 -8.74
N GLY A 107 -7.46 13.02 -8.42
CA GLY A 107 -7.14 14.18 -9.24
C GLY A 107 -8.37 15.08 -9.42
N LYS A 108 -8.85 15.21 -10.66
CA LYS A 108 -10.06 15.96 -11.00
C LYS A 108 -11.31 15.10 -11.15
N THR A 109 -11.16 13.78 -11.08
CA THR A 109 -12.27 12.82 -11.27
C THR A 109 -13.01 12.64 -9.96
N LYS A 110 -14.34 12.80 -10.00
CA LYS A 110 -15.23 12.57 -8.86
C LYS A 110 -16.08 11.33 -9.14
N LEU A 111 -16.13 10.43 -8.17
CA LEU A 111 -16.77 9.12 -8.29
C LEU A 111 -17.64 8.82 -7.07
N ARG A 112 -18.59 7.91 -7.27
CA ARG A 112 -19.37 7.27 -6.23
C ARG A 112 -19.22 5.77 -6.36
N LEU A 113 -18.68 5.12 -5.35
CA LEU A 113 -18.48 3.68 -5.33
C LEU A 113 -19.64 3.02 -4.58
N LYS A 114 -20.14 1.94 -5.16
CA LYS A 114 -21.09 1.02 -4.53
C LYS A 114 -20.37 -0.27 -4.14
N PRO A 115 -20.92 -1.08 -3.25
CA PRO A 115 -20.37 -2.41 -2.96
C PRO A 115 -20.08 -3.19 -4.24
N GLY A 116 -18.86 -3.72 -4.34
CA GLY A 116 -18.34 -4.41 -5.53
C GLY A 116 -17.50 -3.53 -6.47
N ASP A 117 -17.55 -2.21 -6.34
CA ASP A 117 -16.72 -1.32 -7.16
C ASP A 117 -15.28 -1.25 -6.64
N SER A 118 -14.35 -1.01 -7.56
CA SER A 118 -12.95 -0.77 -7.25
C SER A 118 -12.39 0.44 -8.00
N ILE A 119 -11.35 1.05 -7.44
CA ILE A 119 -10.66 2.18 -8.05
C ILE A 119 -9.16 2.10 -7.78
N PHE A 120 -8.38 2.60 -8.73
CA PHE A 120 -6.94 2.74 -8.63
C PHE A 120 -6.57 4.23 -8.55
N ALA A 121 -5.84 4.62 -7.52
CA ALA A 121 -5.27 5.94 -7.34
C ALA A 121 -3.76 5.89 -7.60
N PRO A 122 -3.28 6.42 -8.74
CA PRO A 122 -1.86 6.44 -9.05
C PRO A 122 -1.06 7.29 -8.04
N ARG A 123 0.19 6.93 -7.81
CA ARG A 123 1.13 7.81 -7.07
C ARG A 123 1.20 9.19 -7.73
N ASN A 124 1.53 10.21 -6.96
CA ASN A 124 1.59 11.61 -7.37
C ASN A 124 0.24 12.22 -7.81
N VAL A 125 -0.87 11.49 -7.67
CA VAL A 125 -2.22 12.01 -7.92
C VAL A 125 -2.94 12.21 -6.59
N PRO A 126 -3.28 13.45 -6.19
CA PRO A 126 -4.02 13.71 -4.97
C PRO A 126 -5.38 13.01 -4.98
N HIS A 127 -5.72 12.37 -3.86
CA HIS A 127 -7.03 11.73 -3.71
C HIS A 127 -7.59 11.90 -2.30
N VAL A 128 -8.88 11.62 -2.18
CA VAL A 128 -9.64 11.70 -0.94
C VAL A 128 -10.90 10.86 -1.11
N TRP A 129 -11.34 10.23 -0.03
CA TRP A 129 -12.60 9.49 -0.02
C TRP A 129 -13.40 9.76 1.25
N ALA A 130 -14.71 9.48 1.20
CA ALA A 130 -15.59 9.51 2.36
C ALA A 130 -16.72 8.49 2.22
N TYR A 131 -16.88 7.66 3.23
CA TYR A 131 -18.05 6.78 3.36
C TYR A 131 -19.27 7.58 3.83
N LEU A 132 -20.42 7.36 3.20
CA LEU A 132 -21.66 8.09 3.50
C LEU A 132 -22.61 7.35 4.45
N GLY A 133 -22.41 6.04 4.62
CA GLY A 133 -23.34 5.17 5.33
C GLY A 133 -23.50 5.49 6.80
N GLN A 134 -24.71 5.21 7.32
CA GLN A 134 -25.04 5.29 8.73
C GLN A 134 -24.76 3.97 9.47
N GLN A 135 -24.69 2.86 8.75
CA GLN A 135 -24.29 1.55 9.27
C GLN A 135 -22.83 1.28 8.92
N PRO A 136 -22.14 0.43 9.70
CA PRO A 136 -20.75 0.06 9.41
C PRO A 136 -20.57 -0.44 7.99
N GLY A 137 -19.45 -0.03 7.34
CA GLY A 137 -19.03 -0.50 6.03
C GLY A 137 -17.69 -1.21 6.09
N ARG A 138 -17.28 -1.81 4.96
CA ARG A 138 -16.00 -2.50 4.78
C ARG A 138 -15.35 -2.15 3.44
N MET A 139 -14.07 -1.86 3.48
CA MET A 139 -13.29 -1.56 2.27
C MET A 139 -11.90 -2.16 2.38
N LEU A 140 -11.43 -2.77 1.30
CA LEU A 140 -10.07 -3.29 1.16
C LEU A 140 -9.19 -2.24 0.51
N PHE A 141 -7.96 -2.15 1.00
CA PHE A 141 -6.90 -1.27 0.47
C PHE A 141 -5.68 -2.11 0.13
N ALA A 142 -5.09 -1.86 -1.02
CA ALA A 142 -3.80 -2.44 -1.40
C ALA A 142 -2.85 -1.34 -1.85
N PHE A 143 -1.59 -1.43 -1.42
CA PHE A 143 -0.54 -0.47 -1.72
C PHE A 143 0.63 -1.17 -2.41
N THR A 144 1.09 -0.63 -3.53
CA THR A 144 2.18 -1.21 -4.32
C THR A 144 3.08 -0.13 -4.95
N PRO A 145 4.41 -0.17 -4.74
CA PRO A 145 5.07 -0.93 -3.68
C PRO A 145 4.54 -0.50 -2.31
N ALA A 146 4.73 -1.33 -1.29
CA ALA A 146 4.26 -1.01 0.06
C ALA A 146 4.98 0.22 0.66
N ALA A 147 6.24 0.43 0.31
CA ALA A 147 7.08 1.51 0.85
C ALA A 147 6.96 1.61 2.39
N LYS A 148 6.52 2.76 2.92
CA LYS A 148 6.39 3.00 4.36
C LYS A 148 4.95 3.02 4.86
N ILE A 149 3.99 2.56 4.05
CA ILE A 149 2.56 2.71 4.40
C ILE A 149 2.13 1.85 5.59
N GLU A 150 2.69 0.65 5.74
CA GLU A 150 2.41 -0.22 6.89
C GLU A 150 2.78 0.51 8.19
N SER A 151 4.00 1.05 8.29
CA SER A 151 4.46 1.78 9.48
C SER A 151 3.66 3.08 9.73
N PHE A 152 3.11 3.71 8.69
CA PHE A 152 2.17 4.81 8.85
C PHE A 152 0.91 4.38 9.60
N PHE A 153 0.31 3.25 9.22
CA PHE A 153 -0.89 2.74 9.88
C PHE A 153 -0.61 2.20 11.28
N GLU A 154 0.54 1.56 11.51
CA GLU A 154 0.99 1.19 12.85
C GLU A 154 1.13 2.42 13.77
N GLU A 155 1.73 3.50 13.26
CA GLU A 155 1.90 4.74 14.02
C GLU A 155 0.55 5.42 14.30
N THR A 156 -0.35 5.49 13.30
CA THR A 156 -1.68 6.11 13.46
C THR A 156 -2.59 5.35 14.41
N SER A 157 -2.35 4.06 14.61
CA SER A 157 -3.13 3.19 15.49
C SER A 157 -2.79 3.37 16.97
N LYS A 158 -1.68 4.05 17.29
CA LYS A 158 -1.28 4.29 18.69
C LYS A 158 -2.22 5.27 19.39
N PRO A 159 -2.46 5.08 20.69
CA PRO A 159 -3.24 6.02 21.49
C PRO A 159 -2.72 7.46 21.34
N ASP A 160 -3.62 8.43 21.47
CA ASP A 160 -3.33 9.87 21.47
C ASP A 160 -2.65 10.42 20.20
N THR A 161 -2.67 9.64 19.12
CA THR A 161 -2.09 10.03 17.86
C THR A 161 -2.98 11.04 17.12
N LYS A 162 -2.44 12.22 16.78
CA LYS A 162 -3.13 13.17 15.89
C LYS A 162 -3.15 12.61 14.47
N VAL A 163 -4.33 12.20 14.00
CA VAL A 163 -4.51 11.55 12.71
C VAL A 163 -4.02 12.39 11.54
N ASN A 164 -4.29 13.69 11.59
CA ASN A 164 -4.00 14.64 10.52
C ASN A 164 -2.69 15.41 10.77
N ASP A 165 -1.68 14.76 11.33
CA ASP A 165 -0.35 15.36 11.52
C ASP A 165 0.43 15.39 10.19
N PRO A 166 0.66 16.59 9.58
CA PRO A 166 1.36 16.68 8.30
C PRO A 166 2.76 16.06 8.35
N SER A 167 3.47 16.18 9.46
CA SER A 167 4.83 15.68 9.59
C SER A 167 4.88 14.14 9.51
N ARG A 168 3.83 13.44 9.97
CA ARG A 168 3.72 12.00 9.84
C ARG A 168 3.52 11.61 8.39
N PHE A 169 2.63 12.28 7.66
CA PHE A 169 2.46 12.03 6.22
C PHE A 169 3.78 12.18 5.48
N GLU A 170 4.53 13.26 5.73
CA GLU A 170 5.81 13.51 5.06
C GLU A 170 6.87 12.45 5.36
N ARG A 171 6.99 11.99 6.61
CA ARG A 171 7.94 10.91 6.97
C ARG A 171 7.65 9.58 6.26
N HIS A 172 6.38 9.37 5.87
CA HIS A 172 5.91 8.14 5.21
C HIS A 172 5.69 8.31 3.71
N GLY A 173 6.33 9.31 3.07
CA GLY A 173 6.28 9.49 1.63
C GLY A 173 4.92 10.01 1.10
N MET A 174 4.18 10.73 1.94
CA MET A 174 2.89 11.32 1.62
C MET A 174 2.85 12.80 1.93
N LYS A 175 1.81 13.50 1.47
CA LYS A 175 1.55 14.90 1.83
C LYS A 175 0.07 15.18 1.94
N LEU A 176 -0.32 15.93 2.97
CA LEU A 176 -1.66 16.51 3.06
C LEU A 176 -1.78 17.70 2.12
N VAL A 177 -2.84 17.70 1.29
CA VAL A 177 -3.05 18.71 0.25
C VAL A 177 -4.46 19.31 0.24
N GLY A 178 -5.29 18.96 1.23
CA GLY A 178 -6.63 19.53 1.38
C GLY A 178 -7.41 18.87 2.54
N PRO A 179 -8.63 19.39 2.81
CA PRO A 179 -9.48 18.87 3.88
C PRO A 179 -10.13 17.52 3.51
N PRO A 180 -10.76 16.83 4.47
CA PRO A 180 -11.68 15.73 4.19
C PRO A 180 -12.86 16.18 3.30
N LEU A 181 -13.51 15.22 2.59
CA LEU A 181 -14.71 15.50 1.78
C LEU A 181 -15.94 15.85 2.63
N LEU A 182 -16.04 15.26 3.80
CA LEU A 182 -17.05 15.61 4.78
C LEU A 182 -16.35 16.28 5.95
N GLY A 183 -16.86 17.45 6.37
CA GLY A 183 -16.42 18.09 7.61
C GLY A 183 -16.64 17.14 8.82
N ASP A 184 -15.88 17.38 9.86
CA ASP A 184 -16.04 16.67 11.16
C ASP A 184 -17.33 17.04 11.82
#